data_bed3933048cc5221a74c0d1b0cb972b0
#
_entry.id   bed3933048cc5221a74c0d1b0cb972b0
#
_cell.length_a   1.000
_cell.length_b   1.000
_cell.length_c   1.000
_cell.angle_alpha   90.00
_cell.angle_beta   90.00
_cell.angle_gamma   90.00
#
_symmetry.space_group_name_H-M   'P 1'
#
loop_
_entity.id
_entity.type
_entity.pdbx_description
1 polymer ?
#
loop_
_entity_poly.entity_id
_entity_poly.type
_entity_poly.pdbx_seq_one_letter_code
_entity_poly.pdbx_strand_id
1 'polypeptide(L)'
;FSFRLAGNPFSVTAEIKTPISDPDFHAEAKGVLNLGMIKQVYPLEDMELNGTINADMQLAGKMSYIEKEQYERVQASGTIGLTSMKLKMKDMPDIDIHKSLFTFTPKYLQLSETTVNIGKNDLTADSRFENYLGYALKGTTLKGTLNIRSNHLNLNDFMTATADTTTQVATTPADSISGIIEVPRNIDFQMDANLKEVLFDKMAFTNMNGKLVVKDGKVDMKNLSMNTMGGNVVMNGY
;
A
#
# COMPACT_ATOMS: atom_id res chain seq x y z
N PHE A 1 -19.69 -15.47 -7.34
CA PHE A 1 -20.78 -14.51 -7.17
C PHE A 1 -20.77 -13.53 -8.33
N SER A 2 -21.94 -13.28 -8.94
CA SER A 2 -22.09 -12.19 -9.91
C SER A 2 -23.27 -11.34 -9.48
N PHE A 3 -23.12 -10.03 -9.58
CA PHE A 3 -24.18 -9.08 -9.26
C PHE A 3 -24.12 -7.87 -10.20
N ARG A 4 -25.24 -7.15 -10.31
CA ARG A 4 -25.29 -5.87 -11.01
C ARG A 4 -25.58 -4.78 -9.98
N LEU A 5 -24.70 -3.83 -9.88
CA LEU A 5 -24.89 -2.65 -9.06
C LEU A 5 -25.04 -1.42 -9.97
N ALA A 6 -26.15 -0.71 -9.87
CA ALA A 6 -26.48 0.43 -10.74
C ALA A 6 -26.37 0.15 -12.24
N GLY A 7 -26.78 -1.03 -12.66
CA GLY A 7 -26.76 -1.41 -14.07
C GLY A 7 -25.38 -1.87 -14.59
N ASN A 8 -24.30 -1.67 -13.86
CA ASN A 8 -22.97 -2.13 -14.22
C ASN A 8 -22.79 -3.60 -13.77
N PRO A 9 -22.39 -4.52 -14.66
CA PRO A 9 -22.07 -5.87 -14.28
C PRO A 9 -20.73 -5.91 -13.56
N PHE A 10 -20.70 -6.53 -12.39
CA PHE A 10 -19.48 -6.89 -11.69
C PHE A 10 -19.57 -8.32 -11.23
N SER A 11 -18.57 -9.12 -11.55
CA SER A 11 -18.53 -10.53 -11.19
C SER A 11 -17.27 -10.84 -10.41
N VAL A 12 -17.42 -11.64 -9.37
CA VAL A 12 -16.31 -12.26 -8.65
C VAL A 12 -16.59 -13.75 -8.59
N THR A 13 -15.65 -14.54 -9.06
CA THR A 13 -15.64 -15.99 -8.92
C THR A 13 -14.46 -16.39 -8.06
N ALA A 14 -14.69 -17.25 -7.09
CA ALA A 14 -13.63 -17.85 -6.30
C ALA A 14 -13.97 -19.34 -6.09
N GLU A 15 -13.02 -20.20 -6.36
CA GLU A 15 -13.11 -21.64 -6.17
C GLU A 15 -11.83 -22.15 -5.51
N ILE A 16 -11.99 -23.05 -4.56
CA ILE A 16 -10.88 -23.77 -3.92
C ILE A 16 -11.20 -25.26 -3.97
N LYS A 17 -10.33 -26.01 -4.65
CA LYS A 17 -10.38 -27.48 -4.68
C LYS A 17 -9.30 -28.04 -3.75
N THR A 18 -9.50 -29.26 -3.28
CA THR A 18 -8.54 -29.97 -2.41
C THR A 18 -8.02 -29.15 -1.23
N PRO A 19 -8.87 -28.49 -0.40
CA PRO A 19 -8.46 -27.48 0.57
C PRO A 19 -7.54 -28.01 1.69
N ILE A 20 -7.50 -29.33 1.91
CA ILE A 20 -6.75 -29.97 3.00
C ILE A 20 -5.35 -30.41 2.55
N SER A 21 -5.21 -30.92 1.32
CA SER A 21 -3.93 -31.53 0.87
C SER A 21 -3.02 -30.51 0.16
N ASP A 22 -3.50 -29.96 -0.95
CA ASP A 22 -2.79 -28.93 -1.73
C ASP A 22 -3.87 -28.06 -2.38
N PRO A 23 -4.25 -26.95 -1.74
CA PRO A 23 -5.32 -26.11 -2.24
C PRO A 23 -5.05 -25.63 -3.67
N ASP A 24 -5.94 -26.03 -4.59
CA ASP A 24 -5.99 -25.55 -5.96
C ASP A 24 -7.01 -24.41 -6.00
N PHE A 25 -6.54 -23.19 -6.19
CA PHE A 25 -7.35 -21.99 -6.13
C PHE A 25 -7.55 -21.37 -7.51
N HIS A 26 -8.74 -20.85 -7.72
CA HIS A 26 -9.08 -20.03 -8.87
C HIS A 26 -9.89 -18.83 -8.39
N ALA A 27 -9.51 -17.63 -8.80
CA ALA A 27 -10.23 -16.41 -8.53
C ALA A 27 -10.25 -15.52 -9.78
N GLU A 28 -11.38 -14.94 -10.08
CA GLU A 28 -11.58 -14.00 -11.17
C GLU A 28 -12.41 -12.82 -10.68
N ALA A 29 -12.03 -11.60 -11.07
CA ALA A 29 -12.81 -10.41 -10.83
C ALA A 29 -12.90 -9.60 -12.12
N LYS A 30 -14.11 -9.27 -12.57
CA LYS A 30 -14.35 -8.55 -13.82
C LYS A 30 -15.50 -7.58 -13.73
N GLY A 31 -15.28 -6.37 -14.21
CA GLY A 31 -16.33 -5.35 -14.34
C GLY A 31 -16.00 -4.05 -13.63
N VAL A 32 -17.04 -3.23 -13.46
CA VAL A 32 -16.96 -1.91 -12.84
C VAL A 32 -17.84 -1.88 -11.59
N LEU A 33 -17.24 -1.59 -10.44
CA LEU A 33 -17.92 -1.49 -9.16
C LEU A 33 -17.88 -0.04 -8.65
N ASN A 34 -19.05 0.58 -8.48
CA ASN A 34 -19.18 1.87 -7.84
C ASN A 34 -19.43 1.68 -6.34
N LEU A 35 -18.46 2.09 -5.53
CA LEU A 35 -18.48 1.89 -4.09
C LEU A 35 -19.49 2.79 -3.35
N GLY A 36 -19.81 3.96 -3.90
CA GLY A 36 -20.83 4.85 -3.33
C GLY A 36 -22.23 4.22 -3.26
N MET A 37 -22.47 3.18 -4.06
CA MET A 37 -23.75 2.44 -4.06
C MET A 37 -23.79 1.31 -3.03
N ILE A 38 -22.65 0.90 -2.48
CA ILE A 38 -22.60 -0.13 -1.44
C ILE A 38 -23.36 0.33 -0.20
N LYS A 39 -23.34 1.64 0.12
CA LYS A 39 -24.10 2.22 1.22
C LYS A 39 -25.62 1.94 1.13
N GLN A 40 -26.15 1.76 -0.06
CA GLN A 40 -27.58 1.48 -0.26
C GLN A 40 -27.96 0.03 0.11
N VAL A 41 -26.99 -0.87 0.10
CA VAL A 41 -27.16 -2.31 0.35
C VAL A 41 -26.64 -2.71 1.73
N TYR A 42 -25.56 -2.07 2.15
CA TYR A 42 -24.90 -2.34 3.42
C TYR A 42 -24.54 -1.01 4.12
N PRO A 43 -25.21 -0.68 5.23
CA PRO A 43 -24.88 0.53 5.99
C PRO A 43 -23.47 0.39 6.57
N LEU A 44 -22.59 1.31 6.17
CA LEU A 44 -21.25 1.45 6.73
C LEU A 44 -21.33 2.44 7.89
N GLU A 45 -21.37 1.94 9.11
CA GLU A 45 -21.32 2.78 10.30
C GLU A 45 -19.93 3.41 10.42
N ASP A 46 -19.88 4.71 10.69
CA ASP A 46 -18.64 5.49 10.90
C ASP A 46 -17.63 5.48 9.72
N MET A 47 -18.06 5.08 8.51
CA MET A 47 -17.21 5.08 7.33
C MET A 47 -17.91 5.67 6.10
N GLU A 48 -17.23 6.61 5.41
CA GLU A 48 -17.62 7.02 4.07
C GLU A 48 -16.69 6.37 3.04
N LEU A 49 -17.29 5.62 2.11
CA LEU A 49 -16.59 4.97 1.02
C LEU A 49 -17.27 5.35 -0.31
N ASN A 50 -16.52 5.98 -1.20
CA ASN A 50 -16.95 6.34 -2.55
C ASN A 50 -15.84 5.99 -3.54
N GLY A 51 -16.17 6.01 -4.84
CA GLY A 51 -15.23 5.80 -5.93
C GLY A 51 -15.58 4.61 -6.79
N THR A 52 -14.70 4.32 -7.73
CA THR A 52 -14.92 3.26 -8.73
C THR A 52 -13.73 2.30 -8.75
N ILE A 53 -14.03 1.02 -8.73
CA ILE A 53 -13.08 -0.07 -9.00
C ILE A 53 -13.41 -0.62 -10.39
N ASN A 54 -12.40 -0.64 -11.27
CA ASN A 54 -12.45 -1.34 -12.55
C ASN A 54 -11.53 -2.55 -12.45
N ALA A 55 -12.09 -3.75 -12.52
CA ALA A 55 -11.34 -4.99 -12.39
C ALA A 55 -11.44 -5.82 -13.67
N ASP A 56 -10.32 -6.35 -14.10
CA ASP A 56 -10.20 -7.43 -15.09
C ASP A 56 -8.96 -8.24 -14.68
N MET A 57 -9.14 -9.15 -13.73
CA MET A 57 -8.04 -9.92 -13.18
C MET A 57 -8.40 -11.39 -12.98
N GLN A 58 -7.39 -12.23 -13.10
CA GLN A 58 -7.42 -13.67 -12.94
C GLN A 58 -6.26 -14.12 -12.06
N LEU A 59 -6.55 -15.03 -11.13
CA LEU A 59 -5.55 -15.69 -10.30
C LEU A 59 -5.90 -17.17 -10.20
N ALA A 60 -4.99 -18.06 -10.60
CA ALA A 60 -5.19 -19.50 -10.46
C ALA A 60 -3.86 -20.23 -10.20
N GLY A 61 -3.90 -21.28 -9.41
CA GLY A 61 -2.72 -22.08 -9.09
C GLY A 61 -2.93 -22.98 -7.90
N LYS A 62 -1.83 -23.59 -7.47
CA LYS A 62 -1.80 -24.42 -6.27
C LYS A 62 -1.00 -23.76 -5.17
N MET A 63 -1.39 -23.99 -3.90
CA MET A 63 -0.65 -23.48 -2.76
C MET A 63 0.80 -23.98 -2.76
N SER A 64 1.03 -25.23 -3.16
CA SER A 64 2.37 -25.81 -3.29
C SER A 64 3.28 -25.06 -4.28
N TYR A 65 2.73 -24.37 -5.29
CA TYR A 65 3.53 -23.56 -6.20
C TYR A 65 4.06 -22.31 -5.50
N ILE A 66 3.22 -21.68 -4.69
CA ILE A 66 3.60 -20.51 -3.89
C ILE A 66 4.60 -20.93 -2.80
N GLU A 67 4.37 -22.08 -2.17
CA GLU A 67 5.26 -22.65 -1.15
C GLU A 67 6.67 -22.92 -1.64
N LYS A 68 6.78 -23.35 -2.87
CA LYS A 68 8.06 -23.68 -3.52
C LYS A 68 8.63 -22.52 -4.35
N GLU A 69 8.03 -21.33 -4.23
CA GLU A 69 8.41 -20.13 -4.99
C GLU A 69 8.38 -20.33 -6.53
N GLN A 70 7.54 -21.27 -7.00
CA GLN A 70 7.36 -21.58 -8.42
C GLN A 70 6.28 -20.65 -9.02
N TYR A 71 6.48 -19.36 -8.94
CA TYR A 71 5.48 -18.35 -9.34
C TYR A 71 5.14 -18.39 -10.84
N GLU A 72 6.05 -18.89 -11.69
CA GLU A 72 5.79 -19.11 -13.11
C GLU A 72 4.70 -20.15 -13.38
N ARG A 73 4.36 -20.97 -12.40
CA ARG A 73 3.26 -21.95 -12.45
C ARG A 73 1.93 -21.40 -11.97
N VAL A 74 1.95 -20.23 -11.36
CA VAL A 74 0.74 -19.50 -10.94
C VAL A 74 0.30 -18.63 -12.11
N GLN A 75 -0.97 -18.75 -12.48
CA GLN A 75 -1.58 -17.83 -13.42
C GLN A 75 -2.06 -16.61 -12.63
N ALA A 76 -1.41 -15.49 -12.84
CA ALA A 76 -1.82 -14.21 -12.28
C ALA A 76 -1.72 -13.16 -13.38
N SER A 77 -2.84 -12.59 -13.76
CA SER A 77 -2.87 -11.61 -14.84
C SER A 77 -4.03 -10.65 -14.70
N GLY A 78 -3.88 -9.48 -15.30
CA GLY A 78 -4.94 -8.50 -15.38
C GLY A 78 -4.66 -7.23 -14.62
N THR A 79 -5.68 -6.43 -14.45
CA THR A 79 -5.59 -5.10 -13.84
C THR A 79 -6.71 -4.83 -12.84
N ILE A 80 -6.40 -4.01 -11.83
CA ILE A 80 -7.39 -3.36 -10.99
C ILE A 80 -7.09 -1.87 -11.02
N GLY A 81 -8.03 -1.10 -11.56
CA GLY A 81 -7.98 0.37 -11.56
C GLY A 81 -8.86 0.94 -10.46
N LEU A 82 -8.33 1.90 -9.71
CA LEU A 82 -9.07 2.71 -8.74
C LEU A 82 -9.20 4.13 -9.29
N THR A 83 -10.39 4.71 -9.19
CA THR A 83 -10.64 6.08 -9.64
C THR A 83 -11.55 6.81 -8.65
N SER A 84 -11.15 8.02 -8.28
CA SER A 84 -11.92 8.90 -7.40
C SER A 84 -12.36 8.22 -6.10
N MET A 85 -11.48 7.38 -5.54
CA MET A 85 -11.73 6.71 -4.28
C MET A 85 -11.65 7.72 -3.14
N LYS A 86 -12.67 7.74 -2.31
CA LYS A 86 -12.71 8.54 -1.07
C LYS A 86 -13.04 7.63 0.08
N LEU A 87 -12.16 7.61 1.05
CA LEU A 87 -12.33 6.89 2.30
C LEU A 87 -12.22 7.89 3.46
N LYS A 88 -13.30 8.00 4.23
CA LYS A 88 -13.31 8.74 5.49
C LYS A 88 -13.67 7.80 6.61
N MET A 89 -12.89 7.82 7.65
CA MET A 89 -13.11 7.07 8.87
C MET A 89 -12.97 8.00 10.06
N LYS A 90 -13.68 7.69 11.13
CA LYS A 90 -13.57 8.44 12.38
C LYS A 90 -12.13 8.37 12.88
N ASP A 91 -11.61 9.49 13.33
CA ASP A 91 -10.27 9.63 13.93
C ASP A 91 -9.08 9.30 13.00
N MET A 92 -9.31 9.22 11.68
CA MET A 92 -8.26 9.04 10.67
C MET A 92 -8.29 10.18 9.63
N PRO A 93 -7.15 10.57 9.07
CA PRO A 93 -7.13 11.50 7.96
C PRO A 93 -7.94 10.97 6.76
N ASP A 94 -8.67 11.85 6.08
CA ASP A 94 -9.36 11.50 4.84
C ASP A 94 -8.36 10.98 3.81
N ILE A 95 -8.70 9.89 3.11
CA ILE A 95 -7.88 9.31 2.04
C ILE A 95 -8.62 9.50 0.72
N ASP A 96 -8.02 10.27 -0.19
CA ASP A 96 -8.52 10.51 -1.54
C ASP A 96 -7.56 9.92 -2.57
N ILE A 97 -7.88 8.77 -3.16
CA ILE A 97 -7.13 8.19 -4.28
C ILE A 97 -7.75 8.71 -5.58
N HIS A 98 -7.07 9.64 -6.24
CA HIS A 98 -7.55 10.19 -7.51
C HIS A 98 -7.50 9.15 -8.61
N LYS A 99 -6.40 8.44 -8.72
CA LYS A 99 -6.18 7.33 -9.64
C LYS A 99 -5.14 6.37 -9.08
N SER A 100 -5.30 5.09 -9.38
CA SER A 100 -4.28 4.07 -9.13
C SER A 100 -4.54 2.88 -10.06
N LEU A 101 -3.48 2.32 -10.65
CA LEU A 101 -3.55 1.15 -11.51
C LEU A 101 -2.63 0.05 -10.97
N PHE A 102 -3.22 -1.08 -10.64
CA PHE A 102 -2.53 -2.31 -10.29
C PHE A 102 -2.51 -3.23 -11.50
N THR A 103 -1.33 -3.67 -11.92
CA THR A 103 -1.14 -4.68 -12.97
C THR A 103 -0.52 -5.93 -12.35
N PHE A 104 -1.21 -7.04 -12.50
CA PHE A 104 -0.82 -8.34 -11.94
C PHE A 104 -0.14 -9.20 -12.99
N THR A 105 0.97 -9.82 -12.63
CA THR A 105 1.68 -10.85 -13.39
C THR A 105 2.11 -11.97 -12.43
N PRO A 106 2.50 -13.16 -12.90
CA PRO A 106 2.99 -14.22 -12.01
C PRO A 106 4.22 -13.82 -11.18
N LYS A 107 5.03 -12.90 -11.69
CA LYS A 107 6.32 -12.53 -11.09
C LYS A 107 6.26 -11.26 -10.23
N TYR A 108 5.37 -10.35 -10.59
CA TYR A 108 5.29 -9.07 -9.91
C TYR A 108 3.89 -8.45 -9.98
N LEU A 109 3.61 -7.62 -9.00
CA LEU A 109 2.53 -6.65 -8.99
C LEU A 109 3.12 -5.27 -9.26
N GLN A 110 2.62 -4.57 -10.27
CA GLN A 110 3.01 -3.20 -10.56
C GLN A 110 1.92 -2.25 -10.11
N LEU A 111 2.31 -1.22 -9.39
CA LEU A 111 1.50 -0.06 -9.05
C LEU A 111 1.95 1.10 -9.93
N SER A 112 1.05 1.71 -10.66
CA SER A 112 1.34 2.86 -11.53
C SER A 112 0.24 3.90 -11.49
N GLU A 113 0.55 5.10 -11.96
CA GLU A 113 -0.40 6.21 -12.05
C GLU A 113 -1.07 6.54 -10.70
N THR A 114 -0.42 6.23 -9.59
CA THR A 114 -1.02 6.41 -8.27
C THR A 114 -0.85 7.84 -7.81
N THR A 115 -1.97 8.50 -7.57
CA THR A 115 -2.04 9.84 -6.98
C THR A 115 -3.05 9.79 -5.84
N VAL A 116 -2.58 10.08 -4.63
CA VAL A 116 -3.37 10.00 -3.40
C VAL A 116 -3.13 11.22 -2.53
N ASN A 117 -4.19 11.71 -1.90
CA ASN A 117 -4.10 12.66 -0.79
C ASN A 117 -4.49 11.94 0.51
N ILE A 118 -3.72 12.15 1.57
CA ILE A 118 -4.02 11.67 2.93
C ILE A 118 -4.07 12.91 3.82
N GLY A 119 -5.28 13.36 4.15
CA GLY A 119 -5.48 14.68 4.74
C GLY A 119 -4.96 15.78 3.81
N LYS A 120 -3.94 16.51 4.23
CA LYS A 120 -3.27 17.55 3.44
C LYS A 120 -2.05 17.06 2.67
N ASN A 121 -1.66 15.83 2.85
CA ASN A 121 -0.47 15.25 2.25
C ASN A 121 -0.78 14.74 0.84
N ASP A 122 -0.06 15.22 -0.17
CA ASP A 122 -0.16 14.75 -1.54
C ASP A 122 0.96 13.73 -1.82
N LEU A 123 0.60 12.61 -2.44
CA LEU A 123 1.54 11.56 -2.79
C LEU A 123 1.30 11.07 -4.21
N THR A 124 2.36 10.97 -4.98
CA THR A 124 2.38 10.25 -6.25
C THR A 124 3.36 9.10 -6.12
N ALA A 125 2.93 7.91 -6.50
CA ALA A 125 3.72 6.71 -6.32
C ALA A 125 3.66 5.80 -7.54
N ASP A 126 4.81 5.24 -7.90
CA ASP A 126 4.97 4.13 -8.83
C ASP A 126 5.81 3.07 -8.15
N SER A 127 5.39 1.81 -8.24
CA SER A 127 6.06 0.72 -7.55
C SER A 127 5.99 -0.58 -8.33
N ARG A 128 6.98 -1.45 -8.09
CA ARG A 128 6.97 -2.82 -8.54
C ARG A 128 7.28 -3.72 -7.36
N PHE A 129 6.35 -4.60 -7.04
CA PHE A 129 6.44 -5.52 -5.92
C PHE A 129 6.71 -6.93 -6.44
N GLU A 130 7.81 -7.52 -6.03
CA GLU A 130 8.16 -8.91 -6.29
C GLU A 130 7.80 -9.76 -5.08
N ASN A 131 7.53 -11.05 -5.30
CA ASN A 131 7.09 -11.97 -4.26
C ASN A 131 5.77 -11.56 -3.56
N TYR A 132 4.92 -10.80 -4.24
CA TYR A 132 3.68 -10.30 -3.67
C TYR A 132 2.70 -11.41 -3.26
N LEU A 133 2.68 -12.54 -4.01
CA LEU A 133 1.86 -13.69 -3.68
C LEU A 133 2.35 -14.39 -2.39
N GLY A 134 3.67 -14.56 -2.26
CA GLY A 134 4.26 -15.10 -1.05
C GLY A 134 4.02 -14.21 0.17
N TYR A 135 4.11 -12.89 -0.02
CA TYR A 135 3.80 -11.92 1.02
C TYR A 135 2.33 -11.99 1.45
N ALA A 136 1.39 -11.92 0.50
CA ALA A 136 -0.04 -11.89 0.78
C ALA A 136 -0.57 -13.18 1.40
N LEU A 137 -0.04 -14.35 0.99
CA LEU A 137 -0.57 -15.65 1.39
C LEU A 137 0.22 -16.31 2.53
N LYS A 138 1.45 -15.89 2.78
CA LYS A 138 2.37 -16.50 3.75
C LYS A 138 3.12 -15.51 4.65
N GLY A 139 2.96 -14.21 4.44
CA GLY A 139 3.69 -13.18 5.19
C GLY A 139 5.21 -13.17 4.94
N THR A 140 5.68 -13.75 3.82
CA THR A 140 7.10 -13.71 3.45
C THR A 140 7.53 -12.30 3.04
N THR A 141 8.81 -12.07 2.83
CA THR A 141 9.32 -10.74 2.51
C THR A 141 8.82 -10.23 1.16
N LEU A 142 8.14 -9.08 1.17
CA LEU A 142 7.79 -8.30 -0.01
C LEU A 142 9.02 -7.54 -0.49
N LYS A 143 9.45 -7.77 -1.74
CA LYS A 143 10.58 -7.07 -2.34
C LYS A 143 10.08 -6.10 -3.40
N GLY A 144 10.82 -5.02 -3.61
CA GLY A 144 10.45 -4.14 -4.72
C GLY A 144 11.18 -2.82 -4.79
N THR A 145 10.69 -2.02 -5.72
CA THR A 145 11.10 -0.63 -5.91
C THR A 145 9.90 0.27 -5.71
N LEU A 146 10.12 1.43 -5.12
CA LEU A 146 9.11 2.45 -4.90
C LEU A 146 9.67 3.82 -5.30
N ASN A 147 9.02 4.48 -6.25
CA ASN A 147 9.28 5.88 -6.55
C ASN A 147 8.16 6.71 -5.90
N ILE A 148 8.54 7.65 -5.06
CA ILE A 148 7.58 8.50 -4.36
C ILE A 148 7.89 9.98 -4.62
N ARG A 149 6.85 10.75 -4.89
CA ARG A 149 6.90 12.20 -5.06
C ARG A 149 5.81 12.85 -4.24
N SER A 150 6.14 13.99 -3.65
CA SER A 150 5.17 14.79 -2.91
C SER A 150 5.54 16.27 -3.03
N ASN A 151 4.54 17.14 -3.07
CA ASN A 151 4.75 18.58 -2.93
C ASN A 151 4.72 18.97 -1.45
N HIS A 152 3.89 18.31 -0.64
CA HIS A 152 3.73 18.57 0.78
C HIS A 152 3.49 17.28 1.54
N LEU A 153 4.37 16.95 2.49
CA LEU A 153 4.32 15.76 3.33
C LEU A 153 4.57 16.14 4.79
N ASN A 154 3.53 16.11 5.60
CA ASN A 154 3.63 16.29 7.05
C ASN A 154 3.69 14.92 7.75
N LEU A 155 4.89 14.48 8.12
CA LEU A 155 5.08 13.19 8.78
C LEU A 155 4.43 13.11 10.16
N ASN A 156 4.16 14.26 10.80
CA ASN A 156 3.49 14.29 12.11
C ASN A 156 2.06 13.75 12.03
N ASP A 157 1.38 13.90 10.87
CA ASP A 157 0.02 13.40 10.69
C ASP A 157 -0.06 11.85 10.73
N PHE A 158 1.05 11.17 10.46
CA PHE A 158 1.15 9.70 10.49
C PHE A 158 1.62 9.15 11.84
N MET A 159 2.28 9.97 12.64
CA MET A 159 2.80 9.56 13.95
C MET A 159 1.70 9.45 15.00
N THR A 160 0.67 10.28 14.93
CA THR A 160 -0.48 10.25 15.83
C THR A 160 -1.41 9.07 15.56
N ALA A 161 -1.53 8.62 14.31
CA ALA A 161 -2.40 7.52 13.91
C ALA A 161 -1.89 6.13 14.37
N THR A 162 -0.60 5.97 14.64
CA THR A 162 -0.02 4.69 15.10
C THR A 162 -0.14 4.48 16.61
N ALA A 163 -0.47 5.50 17.39
CA ALA A 163 -0.59 5.40 18.84
C ALA A 163 -1.84 4.62 19.33
N ASP A 164 -2.89 4.53 18.51
CA ASP A 164 -4.17 3.93 18.90
C ASP A 164 -4.38 2.48 18.47
N THR A 165 -3.46 1.88 17.71
CA THR A 165 -3.64 0.50 17.17
C THR A 165 -2.79 -0.58 17.83
N THR A 166 -2.02 -0.28 18.87
CA THR A 166 -1.29 -1.32 19.61
C THR A 166 -2.15 -1.88 20.74
N THR A 167 -2.69 -3.08 20.51
CA THR A 167 -3.21 -3.99 21.54
C THR A 167 -2.11 -4.19 22.61
N GLN A 168 -2.46 -3.93 23.86
CA GLN A 168 -1.60 -4.00 25.03
C GLN A 168 -0.80 -5.31 25.12
N VAL A 169 0.52 -5.20 25.05
CA VAL A 169 1.41 -6.11 25.76
C VAL A 169 2.27 -5.24 26.68
N ALA A 170 2.00 -5.34 27.97
CA ALA A 170 2.69 -4.63 29.02
C ALA A 170 4.16 -5.10 29.14
N THR A 171 5.12 -4.20 28.90
CA THR A 171 6.46 -4.31 29.50
C THR A 171 7.08 -2.93 29.68
N THR A 172 7.33 -2.60 30.95
CA THR A 172 8.29 -1.66 31.57
C THR A 172 8.68 -0.34 30.86
N PRO A 173 8.71 0.80 31.59
CA PRO A 173 9.01 2.11 31.05
C PRO A 173 10.53 2.29 30.88
N ALA A 174 10.94 2.50 29.64
CA ALA A 174 12.24 3.11 29.33
C ALA A 174 11.99 4.19 28.28
N ASP A 175 12.32 5.42 28.66
CA ASP A 175 12.46 6.66 27.88
C ASP A 175 11.64 6.76 26.60
N SER A 176 10.54 7.48 26.70
CA SER A 176 9.61 7.82 25.62
C SER A 176 10.27 8.79 24.63
N ILE A 177 10.90 8.30 23.58
CA ILE A 177 10.97 9.03 22.33
C ILE A 177 9.64 8.76 21.61
N SER A 178 8.66 9.62 21.83
CA SER A 178 7.37 9.61 21.15
C SER A 178 7.60 9.75 19.64
N GLY A 179 7.11 8.78 18.84
CA GLY A 179 7.00 8.92 17.41
C GLY A 179 7.95 8.07 16.57
N ILE A 180 8.36 6.89 17.02
CA ILE A 180 9.10 5.95 16.15
C ILE A 180 8.09 5.28 15.22
N ILE A 181 8.22 5.53 13.92
CA ILE A 181 7.52 4.74 12.89
C ILE A 181 8.19 3.37 12.85
N GLU A 182 7.47 2.33 13.26
CA GLU A 182 8.00 0.97 13.19
C GLU A 182 8.13 0.52 11.74
N VAL A 183 9.34 0.18 11.32
CA VAL A 183 9.62 -0.31 9.97
C VAL A 183 9.37 -1.83 9.93
N PRO A 184 8.45 -2.33 9.08
CA PRO A 184 8.18 -3.76 8.99
C PRO A 184 9.43 -4.55 8.57
N ARG A 185 9.67 -5.70 9.21
CA ARG A 185 10.86 -6.54 8.93
C ARG A 185 10.72 -7.38 7.66
N ASN A 186 9.49 -7.59 7.21
CA ASN A 186 9.18 -8.38 6.01
C ASN A 186 9.02 -7.51 4.75
N ILE A 187 9.78 -6.42 4.69
CA ILE A 187 9.88 -5.52 3.53
C ILE A 187 11.35 -5.38 3.14
N ASP A 188 11.64 -5.47 1.85
CA ASP A 188 12.96 -5.21 1.23
C ASP A 188 12.75 -4.30 0.02
N PHE A 189 12.75 -2.99 0.24
CA PHE A 189 12.45 -1.98 -0.78
C PHE A 189 13.64 -1.08 -1.05
N GLN A 190 13.81 -0.77 -2.34
CA GLN A 190 14.59 0.39 -2.77
C GLN A 190 13.62 1.51 -3.14
N MET A 191 13.72 2.62 -2.43
CA MET A 191 12.85 3.77 -2.61
C MET A 191 13.65 4.95 -3.16
N ASP A 192 13.16 5.54 -4.25
CA ASP A 192 13.59 6.84 -4.74
C ASP A 192 12.57 7.89 -4.28
N ALA A 193 13.02 8.85 -3.48
CA ALA A 193 12.19 9.90 -2.93
C ALA A 193 12.50 11.25 -3.59
N ASN A 194 11.44 11.99 -3.98
CA ASN A 194 11.52 13.37 -4.44
C ASN A 194 10.39 14.15 -3.77
N LEU A 195 10.72 14.85 -2.68
CA LEU A 195 9.77 15.50 -1.80
C LEU A 195 10.10 16.99 -1.72
N LYS A 196 9.16 17.85 -2.13
CA LYS A 196 9.43 19.30 -2.16
C LYS A 196 9.42 19.91 -0.77
N GLU A 197 8.47 19.50 0.07
CA GLU A 197 8.37 19.95 1.45
C GLU A 197 8.04 18.76 2.35
N VAL A 198 8.80 18.59 3.41
CA VAL A 198 8.57 17.58 4.45
C VAL A 198 8.59 18.25 5.80
N LEU A 199 7.51 18.08 6.55
CA LEU A 199 7.42 18.55 7.94
C LEU A 199 7.61 17.36 8.88
N PHE A 200 8.53 17.48 9.82
CA PHE A 200 8.79 16.47 10.84
C PHE A 200 9.12 17.14 12.16
N ASP A 201 8.35 16.84 13.19
CA ASP A 201 8.35 17.56 14.46
C ASP A 201 8.14 19.08 14.21
N LYS A 202 9.04 19.92 14.59
CA LYS A 202 9.04 21.38 14.38
C LYS A 202 9.93 21.83 13.23
N MET A 203 10.49 20.89 12.49
CA MET A 203 11.42 21.17 11.39
C MET A 203 10.71 21.08 10.04
N ALA A 204 11.13 21.96 9.13
CA ALA A 204 10.76 21.92 7.73
C ALA A 204 11.99 21.58 6.89
N PHE A 205 11.85 20.59 6.05
CA PHE A 205 12.83 20.18 5.06
C PHE A 205 12.27 20.46 3.67
N THR A 206 13.09 21.01 2.80
CA THR A 206 12.68 21.29 1.43
C THR A 206 13.63 20.65 0.43
N ASN A 207 13.10 20.35 -0.78
CA ASN A 207 13.87 19.75 -1.87
C ASN A 207 14.58 18.44 -1.44
N MET A 208 13.89 17.60 -0.69
CA MET A 208 14.43 16.32 -0.25
C MET A 208 14.47 15.33 -1.42
N ASN A 209 15.66 14.87 -1.77
CA ASN A 209 15.90 13.92 -2.85
C ASN A 209 16.94 12.90 -2.41
N GLY A 210 16.71 11.63 -2.71
CA GLY A 210 17.67 10.58 -2.41
C GLY A 210 17.08 9.19 -2.50
N LYS A 211 17.93 8.23 -2.16
CA LYS A 211 17.54 6.82 -2.12
C LYS A 211 17.46 6.33 -0.69
N LEU A 212 16.42 5.58 -0.42
CA LEU A 212 16.21 4.89 0.84
C LEU A 212 16.18 3.39 0.55
N VAL A 213 16.85 2.59 1.38
CA VAL A 213 16.73 1.13 1.36
C VAL A 213 16.05 0.73 2.66
N VAL A 214 14.84 0.20 2.53
CA VAL A 214 14.05 -0.29 3.67
C VAL A 214 14.20 -1.80 3.72
N LYS A 215 14.89 -2.31 4.73
CA LYS A 215 15.16 -3.74 4.85
C LYS A 215 15.37 -4.15 6.31
N ASP A 216 14.87 -5.33 6.68
CA ASP A 216 15.09 -5.95 8.00
C ASP A 216 14.73 -5.02 9.19
N GLY A 217 13.68 -4.19 9.01
CA GLY A 217 13.26 -3.24 10.02
C GLY A 217 14.13 -1.99 10.14
N LYS A 218 14.97 -1.71 9.13
CA LYS A 218 15.87 -0.55 9.08
C LYS A 218 15.63 0.27 7.82
N VAL A 219 15.95 1.55 7.91
CA VAL A 219 15.98 2.47 6.76
C VAL A 219 17.41 2.96 6.58
N ASP A 220 18.03 2.56 5.49
CA ASP A 220 19.36 3.01 5.09
C ASP A 220 19.24 4.14 4.07
N MET A 221 19.82 5.30 4.38
CA MET A 221 19.78 6.50 3.57
C MET A 221 21.02 6.59 2.69
N LYS A 222 20.82 6.81 1.38
CA LYS A 222 21.93 6.96 0.41
C LYS A 222 21.79 8.28 -0.31
N ASN A 223 22.75 9.17 -0.09
CA ASN A 223 22.81 10.51 -0.68
C ASN A 223 21.47 11.27 -0.53
N LEU A 224 20.84 11.16 0.65
CA LEU A 224 19.62 11.90 0.94
C LEU A 224 19.99 13.38 1.15
N SER A 225 19.70 14.18 0.16
CA SER A 225 19.97 15.63 0.15
C SER A 225 18.69 16.40 0.46
N MET A 226 18.78 17.44 1.26
CA MET A 226 17.66 18.30 1.62
C MET A 226 18.15 19.68 2.06
N ASN A 227 17.28 20.67 2.01
CA ASN A 227 17.53 21.99 2.59
C ASN A 227 16.76 22.11 3.91
N THR A 228 17.43 22.60 4.94
CA THR A 228 16.83 22.91 6.23
C THR A 228 17.64 24.03 6.93
N MET A 229 16.99 24.82 7.78
CA MET A 229 17.63 25.88 8.57
C MET A 229 18.54 26.82 7.74
N GLY A 230 18.17 27.08 6.48
CA GLY A 230 18.94 27.96 5.58
C GLY A 230 20.18 27.34 4.95
N GLY A 231 20.44 26.04 5.17
CA GLY A 231 21.55 25.29 4.58
C GLY A 231 21.13 24.06 3.78
N ASN A 232 22.08 23.46 3.09
CA ASN A 232 21.93 22.17 2.44
C ASN A 232 22.59 21.08 3.29
N VAL A 233 21.90 19.96 3.46
CA VAL A 233 22.37 18.78 4.20
C VAL A 233 22.34 17.57 3.28
N VAL A 234 23.39 16.77 3.31
CA VAL A 234 23.45 15.47 2.64
C VAL A 234 23.69 14.39 3.69
N MET A 235 22.80 13.40 3.76
CA MET A 235 22.86 12.34 4.75
C MET A 235 23.13 11.00 4.08
N ASN A 236 23.99 10.23 4.72
CA ASN A 236 24.23 8.82 4.46
C ASN A 236 24.27 8.11 5.80
N GLY A 237 23.56 6.98 5.93
CA GLY A 237 23.53 6.24 7.19
C GLY A 237 22.25 5.41 7.35
N TYR A 238 22.13 4.81 8.50
CA TYR A 238 21.01 3.94 8.88
C TYR A 238 20.53 4.29 10.29
#